data_e7e024bb0f1e64c190044edc283365b8
#
_entry.id   e7e024bb0f1e64c190044edc283365b8
#
_cell.length_a   1.000
_cell.length_b   1.000
_cell.length_c   1.000
_cell.angle_alpha   90.00
_cell.angle_beta   90.00
_cell.angle_gamma   90.00
#
_symmetry.space_group_name_H-M   'P 1'
#
loop_
_entity.id
_entity.type
_entity.pdbx_description
1 polymer ?
#
loop_
_entity_poly.entity_id
_entity_poly.type
_entity_poly.pdbx_seq_one_letter_code
_entity_poly.pdbx_strand_id
1 'polypeptide(L)'
;GGKIDIGYIFPLAGHYIPHKVRKFLNQEENKNVVFNFWQNHTPAIAEKVRTGELDVGFGGYLKMDDMEFFPLSAQELVIITPKEHPLSEMQEVPLVELDYYPVIGYESASWMGTYAKYLYRKYQVNPNTIVECPDEYSIVSLVRENFGIALMPQTDILLNADGINIHKIMGLEIYRQVFMFWMKDRYRLPAVERFIEYMKTQQAEDANDTENVSKIYLKDIVNF
;
A
#
# COMPACT_ATOMS: atom_id res chain seq x y z
N GLY A 1 4.90 -27.54 13.88
CA GLY A 1 5.53 -26.22 13.84
C GLY A 1 6.11 -25.93 12.48
N GLY A 2 6.74 -24.80 12.35
CA GLY A 2 7.41 -24.36 11.13
C GLY A 2 7.83 -22.92 11.27
N LYS A 3 8.56 -22.44 10.25
CA LYS A 3 9.05 -21.07 10.19
C LYS A 3 8.53 -20.43 8.91
N ILE A 4 8.06 -19.19 9.00
CA ILE A 4 7.61 -18.41 7.86
C ILE A 4 8.31 -17.05 7.89
N ASP A 5 9.03 -16.75 6.82
CA ASP A 5 9.69 -15.46 6.63
C ASP A 5 8.82 -14.60 5.72
N ILE A 6 8.31 -13.48 6.24
CA ILE A 6 7.46 -12.56 5.48
C ILE A 6 8.09 -11.18 5.37
N GLY A 7 7.91 -10.56 4.20
CA GLY A 7 8.27 -9.17 3.96
C GLY A 7 7.04 -8.37 3.58
N TYR A 8 6.97 -7.13 4.02
CA TYR A 8 5.81 -6.29 3.75
C TYR A 8 6.16 -4.80 3.74
N ILE A 9 5.38 -4.02 3.03
CA ILE A 9 5.55 -2.57 2.96
C ILE A 9 5.14 -1.92 4.29
N PHE A 10 5.75 -0.78 4.60
CA PHE A 10 5.59 -0.09 5.88
C PHE A 10 4.14 0.17 6.30
N PRO A 11 3.21 0.55 5.41
CA PRO A 11 1.81 0.82 5.81
C PRO A 11 1.08 -0.38 6.41
N LEU A 12 1.55 -1.60 6.16
CA LEU A 12 0.94 -2.83 6.67
C LEU A 12 1.45 -3.23 8.05
N ALA A 13 2.49 -2.54 8.55
CA ALA A 13 3.17 -2.89 9.80
C ALA A 13 2.36 -2.55 11.06
N GLY A 14 1.54 -1.49 11.01
CA GLY A 14 0.87 -0.97 12.19
C GLY A 14 -0.29 -1.83 12.69
N HIS A 15 -1.02 -2.47 11.78
CA HIS A 15 -2.19 -3.28 12.16
C HIS A 15 -2.37 -4.52 11.28
N TYR A 16 -2.40 -4.37 9.97
CA TYR A 16 -2.83 -5.42 9.04
C TYR A 16 -2.04 -6.72 9.21
N ILE A 17 -0.72 -6.69 9.06
CA ILE A 17 0.13 -7.89 9.16
C ILE A 17 0.11 -8.50 10.56
N PRO A 18 0.35 -7.74 11.64
CA PRO A 18 0.30 -8.31 12.99
C PRO A 18 -1.04 -8.96 13.30
N HIS A 19 -2.14 -8.34 12.88
CA HIS A 19 -3.50 -8.85 13.12
C HIS A 19 -3.75 -10.17 12.37
N LYS A 20 -3.42 -10.23 11.08
CA LYS A 20 -3.59 -11.45 10.27
C LYS A 20 -2.72 -12.59 10.77
N VAL A 21 -1.47 -12.30 11.12
CA VAL A 21 -0.55 -13.31 11.68
C VAL A 21 -1.08 -13.84 13.02
N ARG A 22 -1.54 -12.96 13.91
CA ARG A 22 -2.11 -13.40 15.19
C ARG A 22 -3.32 -14.31 15.00
N LYS A 23 -4.21 -13.98 14.10
CA LYS A 23 -5.37 -14.83 13.79
C LYS A 23 -4.96 -16.21 13.26
N PHE A 24 -3.95 -16.25 12.39
CA PHE A 24 -3.40 -17.51 11.89
C PHE A 24 -2.83 -18.37 13.03
N LEU A 25 -2.04 -17.75 13.89
CA LEU A 25 -1.42 -18.44 15.04
C LEU A 25 -2.41 -18.90 16.10
N ASN A 26 -3.61 -18.33 16.15
CA ASN A 26 -4.65 -18.74 17.09
C ASN A 26 -5.29 -20.07 16.69
N GLN A 27 -5.08 -20.55 15.47
CA GLN A 27 -5.52 -21.88 15.07
C GLN A 27 -4.63 -22.94 15.69
N GLU A 28 -5.20 -24.01 16.22
CA GLU A 28 -4.48 -25.04 16.98
C GLU A 28 -3.30 -25.64 16.21
N GLU A 29 -3.49 -25.89 14.90
CA GLU A 29 -2.45 -26.47 14.05
C GLU A 29 -1.28 -25.52 13.78
N ASN A 30 -1.46 -24.21 13.97
CA ASN A 30 -0.50 -23.18 13.65
C ASN A 30 0.17 -22.53 14.86
N LYS A 31 -0.25 -22.86 16.07
CA LYS A 31 0.18 -22.21 17.31
C LYS A 31 1.71 -22.21 17.54
N ASN A 32 2.40 -23.18 16.97
CA ASN A 32 3.86 -23.33 17.11
C ASN A 32 4.63 -22.85 15.89
N VAL A 33 3.98 -22.19 14.94
CA VAL A 33 4.65 -21.58 13.79
C VAL A 33 5.34 -20.30 14.23
N VAL A 34 6.58 -20.11 13.79
CA VAL A 34 7.37 -18.91 14.09
C VAL A 34 7.43 -18.04 12.84
N PHE A 35 7.15 -16.77 13.00
CA PHE A 35 7.27 -15.78 11.93
C PHE A 35 8.50 -14.90 12.12
N ASN A 36 9.20 -14.61 11.03
CA ASN A 36 10.12 -13.48 10.94
C ASN A 36 9.50 -12.39 10.10
N PHE A 37 9.65 -11.14 10.53
CA PHE A 37 9.05 -9.96 9.93
C PHE A 37 10.15 -9.07 9.36
N TRP A 38 9.99 -8.66 8.11
CA TRP A 38 10.90 -7.73 7.45
C TRP A 38 10.13 -6.68 6.68
N GLN A 39 10.49 -5.41 6.87
CA GLN A 39 9.83 -4.30 6.20
C GLN A 39 10.76 -3.65 5.20
N ASN A 40 10.21 -3.35 4.02
CA ASN A 40 10.91 -2.56 3.01
C ASN A 40 9.93 -2.15 1.90
N HIS A 41 10.43 -1.57 0.84
CA HIS A 41 9.66 -1.27 -0.36
C HIS A 41 9.45 -2.53 -1.21
N THR A 42 8.39 -2.52 -2.04
CA THR A 42 7.99 -3.67 -2.85
C THR A 42 9.12 -4.30 -3.67
N PRO A 43 9.96 -3.54 -4.41
CA PRO A 43 11.02 -4.17 -5.20
C PRO A 43 12.03 -4.97 -4.36
N ALA A 44 12.42 -4.46 -3.20
CA ALA A 44 13.34 -5.15 -2.30
C ALA A 44 12.70 -6.42 -1.71
N ILE A 45 11.42 -6.35 -1.35
CA ILE A 45 10.67 -7.51 -0.86
C ILE A 45 10.61 -8.60 -1.96
N ALA A 46 10.23 -8.20 -3.18
CA ALA A 46 10.13 -9.13 -4.31
C ALA A 46 11.45 -9.84 -4.60
N GLU A 47 12.58 -9.13 -4.54
CA GLU A 47 13.89 -9.72 -4.75
C GLU A 47 14.22 -10.78 -3.68
N LYS A 48 13.91 -10.51 -2.42
CA LYS A 48 14.11 -11.49 -1.34
C LYS A 48 13.15 -12.69 -1.44
N VAL A 49 11.95 -12.50 -1.96
CA VAL A 49 11.06 -13.63 -2.26
C VAL A 49 11.63 -14.45 -3.41
N ARG A 50 12.17 -13.80 -4.45
CA ARG A 50 12.81 -14.50 -5.57
C ARG A 50 13.99 -15.34 -5.14
N THR A 51 14.84 -14.83 -4.26
CA THR A 51 16.04 -15.54 -3.77
C THR A 51 15.73 -16.62 -2.73
N GLY A 52 14.50 -16.62 -2.19
CA GLY A 52 14.10 -17.55 -1.13
C GLY A 52 14.47 -17.11 0.28
N GLU A 53 15.00 -15.91 0.45
CA GLU A 53 15.21 -15.33 1.79
C GLU A 53 13.89 -15.03 2.49
N LEU A 54 12.85 -14.72 1.71
CA LEU A 54 11.47 -14.59 2.18
C LEU A 54 10.59 -15.62 1.49
N ASP A 55 9.62 -16.14 2.22
CA ASP A 55 8.63 -17.08 1.70
C ASP A 55 7.48 -16.34 1.00
N VAL A 56 7.01 -15.25 1.59
CA VAL A 56 5.85 -14.50 1.12
C VAL A 56 6.11 -13.00 1.26
N GLY A 57 5.69 -12.24 0.25
CA GLY A 57 5.75 -10.78 0.27
C GLY A 57 4.36 -10.15 0.24
N PHE A 58 4.27 -8.93 0.75
CA PHE A 58 3.06 -8.12 0.75
C PHE A 58 3.42 -6.71 0.30
N GLY A 59 2.80 -6.27 -0.78
CA GLY A 59 3.12 -4.95 -1.33
C GLY A 59 2.34 -4.64 -2.59
N GLY A 60 2.88 -3.73 -3.40
CA GLY A 60 2.32 -3.37 -4.70
C GLY A 60 2.54 -4.44 -5.76
N TYR A 61 1.85 -4.29 -6.89
CA TYR A 61 2.01 -5.19 -8.03
C TYR A 61 3.30 -4.89 -8.78
N LEU A 62 4.03 -5.96 -9.11
CA LEU A 62 5.14 -5.92 -10.05
C LEU A 62 4.90 -6.95 -11.15
N LYS A 63 5.28 -6.63 -12.39
CA LYS A 63 5.18 -7.58 -13.50
C LYS A 63 6.34 -8.57 -13.42
N MET A 64 6.10 -9.73 -12.81
CA MET A 64 7.09 -10.80 -12.62
C MET A 64 6.41 -12.14 -12.95
N ASP A 65 6.82 -12.76 -14.06
CA ASP A 65 6.17 -13.96 -14.58
C ASP A 65 6.38 -15.20 -13.71
N ASP A 66 7.43 -15.21 -12.89
CA ASP A 66 7.78 -16.31 -11.98
C ASP A 66 7.10 -16.21 -10.60
N MET A 67 6.32 -15.15 -10.36
CA MET A 67 5.59 -14.92 -9.12
C MET A 67 4.09 -14.94 -9.33
N GLU A 68 3.39 -15.44 -8.30
CA GLU A 68 1.96 -15.29 -8.16
C GLU A 68 1.67 -14.04 -7.33
N PHE A 69 0.77 -13.17 -7.83
CA PHE A 69 0.28 -11.99 -7.12
C PHE A 69 -1.20 -12.17 -6.84
N PHE A 70 -1.54 -12.24 -5.56
CA PHE A 70 -2.92 -12.41 -5.09
C PHE A 70 -3.44 -11.10 -4.48
N PRO A 71 -4.53 -10.50 -5.00
CA PRO A 71 -5.04 -9.24 -4.47
C PRO A 71 -5.66 -9.40 -3.09
N LEU A 72 -5.26 -8.56 -2.14
CA LEU A 72 -5.75 -8.58 -0.77
C LEU A 72 -6.74 -7.45 -0.49
N SER A 73 -6.37 -6.23 -0.80
CA SER A 73 -7.18 -5.05 -0.53
C SER A 73 -6.88 -3.94 -1.52
N ALA A 74 -7.79 -2.97 -1.57
CA ALA A 74 -7.60 -1.75 -2.34
C ALA A 74 -7.74 -0.55 -1.41
N GLN A 75 -6.84 0.42 -1.55
CA GLN A 75 -6.79 1.64 -0.76
C GLN A 75 -7.00 2.83 -1.67
N GLU A 76 -8.05 3.62 -1.41
CA GLU A 76 -8.34 4.81 -2.19
C GLU A 76 -7.25 5.85 -2.00
N LEU A 77 -6.82 6.49 -3.10
CA LEU A 77 -5.92 7.62 -3.02
C LEU A 77 -6.70 8.84 -2.55
N VAL A 78 -6.15 9.55 -1.59
CA VAL A 78 -6.71 10.76 -1.02
C VAL A 78 -5.68 11.88 -1.03
N ILE A 79 -6.15 13.11 -0.92
CA ILE A 79 -5.29 14.28 -0.69
C ILE A 79 -5.41 14.64 0.78
N ILE A 80 -4.29 14.80 1.45
CA ILE A 80 -4.25 15.25 2.85
C ILE A 80 -3.69 16.66 2.91
N THR A 81 -4.28 17.46 3.78
CA THR A 81 -3.88 18.85 4.02
C THR A 81 -3.69 19.11 5.50
N PRO A 82 -2.90 20.12 5.87
CA PRO A 82 -2.88 20.60 7.24
C PRO A 82 -4.28 21.00 7.70
N LYS A 83 -4.51 21.00 9.02
CA LYS A 83 -5.82 21.31 9.58
C LYS A 83 -6.33 22.68 9.14
N GLU A 84 -5.45 23.68 9.09
CA GLU A 84 -5.74 25.03 8.60
C GLU A 84 -5.03 25.25 7.26
N HIS A 85 -5.75 25.13 6.18
CA HIS A 85 -5.23 25.26 4.83
C HIS A 85 -6.33 25.82 3.92
N PRO A 86 -6.00 26.55 2.85
CA PRO A 86 -7.01 27.04 1.89
C PRO A 86 -7.98 25.97 1.36
N LEU A 87 -7.52 24.71 1.27
CA LEU A 87 -8.34 23.58 0.80
C LEU A 87 -9.14 22.91 1.92
N SER A 88 -8.96 23.27 3.19
CA SER A 88 -9.50 22.54 4.34
C SER A 88 -11.00 22.36 4.33
N GLU A 89 -11.75 23.34 3.84
CA GLU A 89 -13.22 23.31 3.80
C GLU A 89 -13.78 22.48 2.63
N MET A 90 -12.94 22.04 1.71
CA MET A 90 -13.36 21.23 0.57
C MET A 90 -13.45 19.76 0.96
N GLN A 91 -14.57 19.11 0.66
CA GLN A 91 -14.70 17.66 0.84
C GLN A 91 -13.94 16.89 -0.24
N GLU A 92 -14.02 17.36 -1.46
CA GLU A 92 -13.31 16.82 -2.62
C GLU A 92 -12.34 17.86 -3.16
N VAL A 93 -11.12 17.46 -3.47
CA VAL A 93 -10.07 18.34 -3.97
C VAL A 93 -9.66 17.87 -5.37
N PRO A 94 -9.68 18.76 -6.37
CA PRO A 94 -9.16 18.41 -7.69
C PRO A 94 -7.68 18.05 -7.64
N LEU A 95 -7.29 17.03 -8.38
CA LEU A 95 -5.89 16.58 -8.42
C LEU A 95 -4.93 17.69 -8.85
N VAL A 96 -5.39 18.60 -9.72
CA VAL A 96 -4.60 19.74 -10.21
C VAL A 96 -4.20 20.74 -9.12
N GLU A 97 -4.85 20.73 -7.97
CA GLU A 97 -4.46 21.59 -6.86
C GLU A 97 -3.04 21.29 -6.34
N LEU A 98 -2.51 20.11 -6.64
CA LEU A 98 -1.12 19.76 -6.34
C LEU A 98 -0.11 20.63 -7.11
N ASP A 99 -0.52 21.29 -8.19
CA ASP A 99 0.33 22.22 -8.93
C ASP A 99 0.56 23.54 -8.18
N TYR A 100 -0.40 23.92 -7.33
CA TYR A 100 -0.49 25.27 -6.77
C TYR A 100 -0.03 25.38 -5.32
N TYR A 101 0.22 24.29 -4.64
CA TYR A 101 0.69 24.28 -3.23
C TYR A 101 1.93 23.42 -3.11
N PRO A 102 2.79 23.67 -2.10
CA PRO A 102 3.89 22.77 -1.81
C PRO A 102 3.40 21.35 -1.56
N VAL A 103 4.04 20.38 -2.18
CA VAL A 103 3.67 18.96 -2.10
C VAL A 103 4.79 18.16 -1.45
N ILE A 104 4.40 17.30 -0.52
CA ILE A 104 5.25 16.27 0.07
C ILE A 104 4.99 15.00 -0.72
N GLY A 105 6.00 14.50 -1.40
CA GLY A 105 5.88 13.33 -2.29
C GLY A 105 6.59 12.09 -1.76
N TYR A 106 6.45 11.02 -2.51
CA TYR A 106 7.17 9.77 -2.28
C TYR A 106 8.51 9.79 -3.01
N GLU A 107 9.51 9.14 -2.43
CA GLU A 107 10.78 8.88 -3.13
C GLU A 107 10.52 8.14 -4.44
N SER A 108 11.26 8.52 -5.48
CA SER A 108 11.14 7.93 -6.81
C SER A 108 11.42 6.43 -6.85
N ALA A 109 12.26 5.94 -5.95
CA ALA A 109 12.60 4.52 -5.85
C ALA A 109 11.48 3.67 -5.22
N SER A 110 10.49 4.30 -4.56
CA SER A 110 9.36 3.57 -4.00
C SER A 110 8.36 3.20 -5.09
N TRP A 111 7.60 2.13 -4.84
CA TRP A 111 6.51 1.73 -5.74
C TRP A 111 5.51 2.87 -5.93
N MET A 112 5.06 3.50 -4.83
CA MET A 112 4.13 4.65 -4.91
C MET A 112 4.73 5.84 -5.66
N GLY A 113 6.00 6.14 -5.45
CA GLY A 113 6.67 7.23 -6.18
C GLY A 113 6.71 6.99 -7.68
N THR A 114 6.96 5.75 -8.10
CA THR A 114 6.93 5.36 -9.51
C THR A 114 5.53 5.53 -10.10
N TYR A 115 4.52 4.98 -9.44
CA TYR A 115 3.13 5.04 -9.93
C TYR A 115 2.55 6.44 -9.90
N ALA A 116 2.90 7.25 -8.90
CA ALA A 116 2.48 8.65 -8.84
C ALA A 116 2.94 9.45 -10.08
N LYS A 117 4.14 9.19 -10.57
CA LYS A 117 4.64 9.85 -11.81
C LYS A 117 3.77 9.52 -13.01
N TYR A 118 3.36 8.26 -13.17
CA TYR A 118 2.47 7.86 -14.26
C TYR A 118 1.08 8.50 -14.09
N LEU A 119 0.58 8.55 -12.87
CA LEU A 119 -0.70 9.18 -12.54
C LEU A 119 -0.70 10.66 -12.92
N TYR A 120 0.31 11.40 -12.50
CA TYR A 120 0.45 12.82 -12.81
C TYR A 120 0.55 13.08 -14.31
N ARG A 121 1.29 12.23 -15.01
CA ARG A 121 1.40 12.34 -16.48
C ARG A 121 0.05 12.10 -17.14
N LYS A 122 -0.69 11.09 -16.71
CA LYS A 122 -2.02 10.77 -17.27
C LYS A 122 -3.00 11.92 -17.13
N TYR A 123 -3.03 12.57 -15.97
CA TYR A 123 -3.96 13.65 -15.68
C TYR A 123 -3.37 15.06 -15.88
N GLN A 124 -2.19 15.13 -16.48
CA GLN A 124 -1.53 16.39 -16.79
C GLN A 124 -1.34 17.29 -15.56
N VAL A 125 -1.00 16.67 -14.43
CA VAL A 125 -0.69 17.36 -13.17
C VAL A 125 0.83 17.46 -13.04
N ASN A 126 1.29 18.61 -12.60
CA ASN A 126 2.70 18.88 -12.38
C ASN A 126 2.93 19.33 -10.93
N PRO A 127 3.00 18.40 -9.97
CA PRO A 127 3.05 18.74 -8.57
C PRO A 127 4.26 19.58 -8.21
N ASN A 128 4.05 20.58 -7.37
CA ASN A 128 5.13 21.38 -6.79
C ASN A 128 5.78 20.63 -5.63
N THR A 129 6.45 19.51 -5.93
CA THR A 129 7.08 18.65 -4.92
C THR A 129 8.32 19.32 -4.35
N ILE A 130 8.28 19.62 -3.06
CA ILE A 130 9.39 20.28 -2.34
C ILE A 130 10.23 19.29 -1.52
N VAL A 131 9.65 18.15 -1.14
CA VAL A 131 10.29 17.09 -0.34
C VAL A 131 9.77 15.74 -0.79
N GLU A 132 10.66 14.75 -0.85
CA GLU A 132 10.30 13.35 -1.08
C GLU A 132 10.65 12.53 0.15
N CYS A 133 9.72 11.67 0.58
CA CYS A 133 9.83 10.87 1.79
C CYS A 133 9.81 9.37 1.48
N PRO A 134 10.52 8.56 2.29
CA PRO A 134 10.55 7.11 2.10
C PRO A 134 9.27 6.39 2.54
N ASP A 135 8.44 7.02 3.40
CA ASP A 135 7.30 6.37 4.01
C ASP A 135 6.16 7.36 4.32
N GLU A 136 4.96 6.81 4.54
CA GLU A 136 3.76 7.60 4.82
C GLU A 136 3.77 8.28 6.18
N TYR A 137 4.47 7.75 7.18
CA TYR A 137 4.59 8.40 8.50
C TYR A 137 5.29 9.74 8.37
N SER A 138 6.37 9.80 7.62
CA SER A 138 7.10 11.05 7.33
C SER A 138 6.23 12.04 6.56
N ILE A 139 5.49 11.57 5.55
CA ILE A 139 4.57 12.40 4.77
C ILE A 139 3.53 13.04 5.68
N VAL A 140 2.83 12.23 6.47
CA VAL A 140 1.78 12.72 7.39
C VAL A 140 2.34 13.72 8.40
N SER A 141 3.51 13.44 8.95
CA SER A 141 4.16 14.33 9.93
C SER A 141 4.49 15.70 9.34
N LEU A 142 5.02 15.74 8.13
CA LEU A 142 5.35 17.00 7.46
C LEU A 142 4.09 17.77 7.04
N VAL A 143 3.04 17.09 6.61
CA VAL A 143 1.75 17.73 6.32
C VAL A 143 1.16 18.32 7.60
N ARG A 144 1.17 17.58 8.69
CA ARG A 144 0.67 18.05 9.99
C ARG A 144 1.36 19.35 10.44
N GLU A 145 2.66 19.46 10.19
CA GLU A 145 3.46 20.63 10.55
C GLU A 145 3.42 21.74 9.49
N ASN A 146 2.48 21.64 8.54
CA ASN A 146 2.22 22.67 7.53
C ASN A 146 3.36 22.88 6.53
N PHE A 147 4.13 21.83 6.19
CA PHE A 147 5.14 21.91 5.14
C PHE A 147 4.54 21.81 3.75
N GLY A 148 3.36 21.23 3.60
CA GLY A 148 2.70 21.09 2.32
C GLY A 148 1.49 20.17 2.41
N ILE A 149 0.97 19.81 1.24
CA ILE A 149 -0.10 18.84 1.06
C ILE A 149 0.45 17.57 0.43
N ALA A 150 -0.32 16.48 0.43
CA ALA A 150 0.16 15.22 -0.13
C ALA A 150 -0.96 14.39 -0.75
N LEU A 151 -0.61 13.61 -1.77
CA LEU A 151 -1.41 12.54 -2.31
C LEU A 151 -0.88 11.22 -1.73
N MET A 152 -1.75 10.42 -1.13
CA MET A 152 -1.36 9.14 -0.57
C MET A 152 -2.53 8.17 -0.49
N PRO A 153 -2.27 6.85 -0.44
CA PRO A 153 -3.32 5.89 -0.16
C PRO A 153 -3.88 6.07 1.26
N GLN A 154 -5.18 5.92 1.40
CA GLN A 154 -5.83 5.91 2.71
C GLN A 154 -5.52 4.59 3.42
N THR A 155 -4.57 4.64 4.33
CA THR A 155 -4.10 3.50 5.12
C THR A 155 -4.48 3.68 6.58
N ASP A 156 -4.18 2.67 7.41
CA ASP A 156 -4.41 2.72 8.86
C ASP A 156 -3.68 3.88 9.54
N ILE A 157 -2.60 4.39 8.93
CA ILE A 157 -1.86 5.56 9.42
C ILE A 157 -2.77 6.78 9.55
N LEU A 158 -3.78 6.91 8.67
CA LEU A 158 -4.69 8.05 8.67
C LEU A 158 -5.86 7.90 9.64
N LEU A 159 -6.13 6.71 10.19
CA LEU A 159 -7.27 6.47 11.08
C LEU A 159 -7.23 7.31 12.36
N ASN A 160 -6.04 7.59 12.88
CA ASN A 160 -5.83 8.36 14.10
C ASN A 160 -4.92 9.56 13.88
N ALA A 161 -4.88 10.10 12.67
CA ALA A 161 -4.01 11.21 12.32
C ALA A 161 -4.65 12.55 12.68
N ASP A 162 -4.38 13.03 13.87
CA ASP A 162 -4.79 14.37 14.32
C ASP A 162 -4.03 15.46 13.55
N GLY A 163 -4.68 16.61 13.37
CA GLY A 163 -4.03 17.79 12.79
C GLY A 163 -3.95 17.81 11.28
N ILE A 164 -4.63 16.87 10.60
CA ILE A 164 -4.75 16.83 9.14
C ILE A 164 -6.22 16.69 8.74
N ASN A 165 -6.52 17.10 7.50
CA ASN A 165 -7.80 16.82 6.83
C ASN A 165 -7.55 15.82 5.71
N ILE A 166 -8.53 14.95 5.48
CA ILE A 166 -8.51 13.94 4.42
C ILE A 166 -9.57 14.31 3.42
N HIS A 167 -9.17 14.43 2.15
CA HIS A 167 -10.06 14.82 1.05
C HIS A 167 -10.07 13.73 -0.02
N LYS A 168 -11.27 13.45 -0.55
CA LYS A 168 -11.37 12.64 -1.76
C LYS A 168 -10.87 13.45 -2.97
N ILE A 169 -10.35 12.75 -3.96
CA ILE A 169 -9.98 13.38 -5.24
C ILE A 169 -11.28 13.65 -6.02
N MET A 170 -11.48 14.91 -6.42
CA MET A 170 -12.66 15.30 -7.16
C MET A 170 -12.76 14.59 -8.51
N GLY A 171 -13.88 13.90 -8.75
CA GLY A 171 -14.17 13.25 -10.02
C GLY A 171 -13.35 12.01 -10.35
N LEU A 172 -12.49 11.53 -9.46
CA LEU A 172 -11.63 10.38 -9.68
C LEU A 172 -11.65 9.44 -8.47
N GLU A 173 -11.88 8.16 -8.71
CA GLU A 173 -11.69 7.11 -7.72
C GLU A 173 -10.49 6.26 -8.13
N ILE A 174 -9.34 6.49 -7.50
CA ILE A 174 -8.08 5.82 -7.80
C ILE A 174 -7.68 4.98 -6.61
N TYR A 175 -7.31 3.73 -6.85
CA TYR A 175 -6.99 2.76 -5.81
C TYR A 175 -5.58 2.20 -5.98
N ARG A 176 -4.85 2.10 -4.85
CA ARG A 176 -3.68 1.24 -4.76
C ARG A 176 -4.13 -0.12 -4.25
N GLN A 177 -3.87 -1.17 -5.02
CA GLN A 177 -4.09 -2.53 -4.55
C GLN A 177 -2.86 -3.03 -3.78
N VAL A 178 -3.13 -3.77 -2.71
CA VAL A 178 -2.11 -4.52 -1.97
C VAL A 178 -2.23 -5.98 -2.35
N PHE A 179 -1.10 -6.60 -2.64
CA PHE A 179 -1.01 -8.00 -3.07
C PHE A 179 -0.17 -8.81 -2.08
N MET A 180 -0.55 -10.06 -1.92
CA MET A 180 0.33 -11.09 -1.39
C MET A 180 0.99 -11.79 -2.56
N PHE A 181 2.29 -12.04 -2.50
CA PHE A 181 3.00 -12.67 -3.60
C PHE A 181 4.04 -13.68 -3.13
N TRP A 182 4.28 -14.69 -3.96
CA TRP A 182 5.21 -15.80 -3.70
C TRP A 182 5.69 -16.38 -5.03
N MET A 183 6.74 -17.22 -4.98
CA MET A 183 7.25 -17.89 -6.19
C MET A 183 6.32 -19.02 -6.63
N LYS A 184 5.94 -19.06 -7.91
CA LYS A 184 5.01 -20.05 -8.47
C LYS A 184 5.51 -21.49 -8.35
N ASP A 185 6.75 -21.74 -8.77
CA ASP A 185 7.28 -23.07 -8.99
C ASP A 185 8.29 -23.52 -7.93
N ARG A 186 8.27 -22.86 -6.77
CA ARG A 186 9.15 -23.22 -5.67
C ARG A 186 8.43 -24.14 -4.68
N TYR A 187 9.15 -25.18 -4.22
CA TYR A 187 8.67 -25.99 -3.11
C TYR A 187 8.49 -25.10 -1.86
N ARG A 188 7.35 -25.24 -1.22
CA ARG A 188 7.04 -24.54 0.01
C ARG A 188 6.86 -25.49 1.17
N LEU A 189 7.34 -25.11 2.34
CA LEU A 189 7.07 -25.85 3.56
C LEU A 189 5.58 -25.86 3.87
N PRO A 190 5.05 -26.91 4.52
CA PRO A 190 3.62 -27.02 4.81
C PRO A 190 3.04 -25.81 5.57
N ALA A 191 3.79 -25.23 6.49
CA ALA A 191 3.34 -24.04 7.22
C ALA A 191 3.13 -22.83 6.31
N VAL A 192 4.03 -22.65 5.32
CA VAL A 192 3.90 -21.56 4.32
C VAL A 192 2.66 -21.77 3.46
N GLU A 193 2.43 -23.01 2.98
CA GLU A 193 1.22 -23.33 2.22
C GLU A 193 -0.05 -23.04 3.04
N ARG A 194 -0.10 -23.44 4.29
CA ARG A 194 -1.24 -23.17 5.16
C ARG A 194 -1.48 -21.67 5.34
N PHE A 195 -0.41 -20.90 5.48
CA PHE A 195 -0.51 -19.45 5.61
C PHE A 195 -1.07 -18.79 4.36
N ILE A 196 -0.56 -19.17 3.19
CA ILE A 196 -1.06 -18.66 1.90
C ILE A 196 -2.55 -18.98 1.73
N GLU A 197 -2.95 -20.23 1.98
CA GLU A 197 -4.36 -20.64 1.89
C GLU A 197 -5.24 -19.92 2.91
N TYR A 198 -4.74 -19.73 4.12
CA TYR A 198 -5.42 -18.95 5.15
C TYR A 198 -5.70 -17.51 4.68
N MET A 199 -4.68 -16.85 4.14
CA MET A 199 -4.81 -15.47 3.65
C MET A 199 -5.80 -15.36 2.49
N LYS A 200 -5.79 -16.32 1.58
CA LYS A 200 -6.76 -16.37 0.47
C LYS A 200 -8.20 -16.53 0.99
N THR A 201 -8.41 -17.42 1.96
CA THR A 201 -9.73 -17.66 2.57
C THR A 201 -10.24 -16.43 3.31
N GLN A 202 -9.36 -15.75 4.08
CA GLN A 202 -9.71 -14.51 4.77
C GLN A 202 -10.14 -13.42 3.79
N GLN A 203 -9.46 -13.29 2.67
CA GLN A 203 -9.82 -12.33 1.64
C GLN A 203 -11.21 -12.62 1.05
N ALA A 204 -11.54 -13.86 0.81
CA ALA A 204 -12.87 -14.26 0.31
C ALA A 204 -13.99 -13.92 1.32
N GLU A 205 -13.73 -14.02 2.62
CA GLU A 205 -14.67 -13.65 3.68
C GLU A 205 -14.82 -12.13 3.82
N ASP A 206 -13.73 -11.38 3.66
CA ASP A 206 -13.69 -9.92 3.82
C ASP A 206 -14.14 -9.18 2.55
N ALA A 207 -14.19 -9.86 1.40
CA ALA A 207 -14.53 -9.26 0.11
C ALA A 207 -16.05 -9.08 -0.01
N ASN A 208 -16.53 -7.89 0.35
CA ASN A 208 -17.87 -7.40 -0.01
C ASN A 208 -17.85 -6.55 -1.29
N ASP A 209 -16.75 -6.59 -2.05
CA ASP A 209 -16.55 -5.69 -3.18
C ASP A 209 -17.10 -6.27 -4.46
N THR A 210 -18.20 -5.69 -4.89
CA THR A 210 -18.57 -5.67 -6.30
C THR A 210 -17.55 -4.79 -7.03
N GLU A 211 -16.86 -5.33 -8.03
CA GLU A 211 -16.06 -4.55 -8.95
C GLU A 211 -16.91 -3.39 -9.50
N ASN A 212 -16.57 -2.18 -9.11
CA ASN A 212 -17.21 -1.00 -9.67
C ASN A 212 -16.40 -0.56 -10.89
N VAL A 213 -17.05 -0.55 -12.05
CA VAL A 213 -16.44 -0.19 -13.35
C VAL A 213 -15.82 1.22 -13.38
N SER A 214 -16.21 2.10 -12.43
CA SER A 214 -15.67 3.46 -12.33
C SER A 214 -14.35 3.57 -11.55
N LYS A 215 -13.87 2.48 -10.94
CA LYS A 215 -12.63 2.49 -10.15
C LYS A 215 -11.40 2.35 -11.05
N ILE A 216 -10.41 3.17 -10.78
CA ILE A 216 -9.12 3.14 -11.47
C ILE A 216 -8.09 2.53 -10.52
N TYR A 217 -7.39 1.49 -10.98
CA TYR A 217 -6.34 0.85 -10.20
C TYR A 217 -4.96 1.29 -10.70
N LEU A 218 -4.09 1.70 -9.77
CA LEU A 218 -2.76 2.21 -10.11
C LEU A 218 -1.95 1.24 -10.97
N LYS A 219 -2.07 -0.06 -10.73
CA LYS A 219 -1.34 -1.08 -11.52
C LYS A 219 -1.66 -1.02 -13.02
N ASP A 220 -2.85 -0.54 -13.38
CA ASP A 220 -3.33 -0.48 -14.77
C ASP A 220 -2.93 0.84 -15.46
N ILE A 221 -2.40 1.82 -14.73
CA ILE A 221 -1.95 3.10 -15.27
C ILE A 221 -0.60 2.98 -16.00
N VAL A 222 0.16 1.93 -15.74
CA VAL A 222 1.54 1.74 -16.24
C VAL A 222 1.62 1.39 -17.73
N ASN A 223 0.52 1.08 -18.39
CA ASN A 223 0.47 0.65 -19.79
C ASN A 223 0.36 1.83 -20.77
N PHE A 224 1.17 2.86 -20.56
CA PHE A 224 1.24 4.01 -21.46
C PHE A 224 2.58 4.09 -22.15
#